data_87c28011d1991c2a07b3d56d659af1cf
#
_entry.id   87c28011d1991c2a07b3d56d659af1cf
#
_cell.length_a   1.000
_cell.length_b   1.000
_cell.length_c   1.000
_cell.angle_alpha   90.00
_cell.angle_beta   90.00
_cell.angle_gamma   90.00
#
_symmetry.space_group_name_H-M   'P 1'
#
loop_
_entity.id
_entity.type
_entity.pdbx_description
1 polymer ?
#
loop_
_entity_poly.entity_id
_entity_poly.type
_entity_poly.pdbx_seq_one_letter_code
_entity_poly.pdbx_strand_id
1 'polypeptide(L)'
;MVSARQSLISSLIFCTIIASLLLGTLAGFAGIASLFGFLLVLLQLRLGGWATSQIKTVTMAFLVGGAWEGIVVHQGWLHYQGTTGYHALAWWMLIFWMAIGALMNGALSGLKGHPFRSLLLGSCFGPLFAMVGENMGVLTITDATHGLQSMAMGWAIIFALLAKLTLRYASSEAASYQ
;
A
#
# COMPACT_ATOMS: atom_id res chain seq x y z
N MET A 1 5.15 -2.97 22.00
CA MET A 1 3.87 -3.42 21.39
C MET A 1 3.05 -2.20 21.01
N VAL A 2 2.45 -2.18 19.82
CA VAL A 2 1.51 -1.14 19.42
C VAL A 2 0.24 -1.26 20.27
N SER A 3 -0.25 -0.15 20.84
CA SER A 3 -1.48 -0.20 21.64
C SER A 3 -2.71 -0.44 20.77
N ALA A 4 -3.77 -1.03 21.33
CA ALA A 4 -5.04 -1.24 20.61
C ALA A 4 -5.61 0.09 20.04
N ARG A 5 -5.45 1.18 20.80
CA ARG A 5 -5.86 2.53 20.35
C ARG A 5 -5.06 3.00 19.13
N GLN A 6 -3.74 2.80 19.13
CA GLN A 6 -2.89 3.16 17.97
C GLN A 6 -3.22 2.31 16.75
N SER A 7 -3.49 1.01 16.93
CA SER A 7 -3.92 0.12 15.85
C SER A 7 -5.25 0.57 15.25
N LEU A 8 -6.23 0.94 16.08
CA LEU A 8 -7.52 1.43 15.63
C LEU A 8 -7.38 2.75 14.85
N ILE A 9 -6.63 3.72 15.37
CA ILE A 9 -6.39 5.00 14.69
C ILE A 9 -5.71 4.76 13.34
N SER A 10 -4.71 3.89 13.28
CA SER A 10 -4.01 3.53 12.03
C SER A 10 -4.97 2.91 11.00
N SER A 11 -5.86 2.02 11.45
CA SER A 11 -6.89 1.41 10.57
C SER A 11 -7.87 2.46 10.05
N LEU A 12 -8.36 3.36 10.90
CA LEU A 12 -9.29 4.42 10.49
C LEU A 12 -8.65 5.37 9.46
N ILE A 13 -7.41 5.80 9.70
CA ILE A 13 -6.67 6.63 8.73
C ILE A 13 -6.52 5.88 7.42
N PHE A 14 -6.13 4.60 7.44
CA PHE A 14 -5.99 3.78 6.23
C PHE A 14 -7.31 3.67 5.47
N CYS A 15 -8.41 3.34 6.15
CA CYS A 15 -9.74 3.28 5.51
C CYS A 15 -10.14 4.63 4.88
N THR A 16 -9.84 5.75 5.56
CA THR A 16 -10.09 7.09 5.02
C THR A 16 -9.25 7.37 3.78
N ILE A 17 -7.97 6.98 3.78
CA ILE A 17 -7.10 7.11 2.59
C ILE A 17 -7.71 6.32 1.42
N ILE A 18 -8.02 5.03 1.63
CA ILE A 18 -8.57 4.18 0.57
C ILE A 18 -9.88 4.75 0.02
N ALA A 19 -10.81 5.10 0.91
CA ALA A 19 -12.09 5.69 0.50
C ALA A 19 -11.88 6.98 -0.32
N SER A 20 -10.98 7.88 0.13
CA SER A 20 -10.71 9.12 -0.60
C SER A 20 -10.06 8.88 -1.96
N LEU A 21 -9.11 7.94 -2.06
CA LEU A 21 -8.45 7.61 -3.32
C LEU A 21 -9.45 7.02 -4.33
N LEU A 22 -10.26 6.04 -3.91
CA LEU A 22 -11.23 5.40 -4.79
C LEU A 22 -12.34 6.37 -5.22
N LEU A 23 -12.99 7.04 -4.27
CA LEU A 23 -14.07 7.98 -4.56
C LEU A 23 -13.59 9.20 -5.36
N GLY A 24 -12.41 9.73 -5.03
CA GLY A 24 -11.82 10.85 -5.75
C GLY A 24 -11.43 10.48 -7.18
N THR A 25 -10.96 9.26 -7.41
CA THR A 25 -10.67 8.75 -8.76
C THR A 25 -11.95 8.61 -9.58
N LEU A 26 -13.01 8.04 -9.01
CA LEU A 26 -14.32 7.91 -9.65
C LEU A 26 -14.96 9.27 -9.99
N ALA A 27 -14.76 10.25 -9.12
CA ALA A 27 -15.27 11.61 -9.32
C ALA A 27 -14.42 12.48 -10.27
N GLY A 28 -13.33 11.93 -10.84
CA GLY A 28 -12.42 12.67 -11.72
C GLY A 28 -11.41 13.58 -10.97
N PHE A 29 -11.30 13.48 -9.65
CA PHE A 29 -10.42 14.28 -8.79
C PHE A 29 -9.24 13.46 -8.22
N ALA A 30 -8.70 12.50 -8.99
CA ALA A 30 -7.63 11.60 -8.55
C ALA A 30 -6.40 12.34 -7.98
N GLY A 31 -6.02 13.49 -8.55
CA GLY A 31 -4.89 14.30 -8.07
C GLY A 31 -5.14 14.90 -6.68
N ILE A 32 -6.35 15.47 -6.45
CA ILE A 32 -6.73 16.05 -5.16
C ILE A 32 -6.83 14.95 -4.10
N ALA A 33 -7.44 13.81 -4.45
CA ALA A 33 -7.53 12.65 -3.56
C ALA A 33 -6.15 12.10 -3.19
N SER A 34 -5.21 12.06 -4.15
CA SER A 34 -3.82 11.67 -3.91
C SER A 34 -3.11 12.61 -2.95
N LEU A 35 -3.27 13.93 -3.12
CA LEU A 35 -2.71 14.92 -2.20
C LEU A 35 -3.29 14.75 -0.79
N PHE A 36 -4.61 14.61 -0.66
CA PHE A 36 -5.25 14.38 0.62
C PHE A 36 -4.78 13.07 1.28
N GLY A 37 -4.72 11.97 0.52
CA GLY A 37 -4.18 10.69 1.00
C GLY A 37 -2.74 10.80 1.46
N PHE A 38 -1.89 11.53 0.73
CA PHE A 38 -0.51 11.82 1.12
C PHE A 38 -0.42 12.57 2.47
N LEU A 39 -1.25 13.60 2.66
CA LEU A 39 -1.31 14.33 3.93
C LEU A 39 -1.73 13.42 5.10
N LEU A 40 -2.64 12.49 4.86
CA LEU A 40 -3.03 11.49 5.87
C LEU A 40 -1.89 10.50 6.19
N VAL A 41 -1.08 10.10 5.20
CA VAL A 41 0.13 9.31 5.45
C VAL A 41 1.12 10.10 6.32
N LEU A 42 1.34 11.39 6.03
CA LEU A 42 2.18 12.25 6.86
C LEU A 42 1.63 12.40 8.29
N LEU A 43 0.32 12.55 8.43
CA LEU A 43 -0.34 12.54 9.75
C LEU A 43 -0.07 11.24 10.50
N GLN A 44 -0.17 10.10 9.84
CA GLN A 44 0.10 8.79 10.45
C GLN A 44 1.56 8.66 10.89
N LEU A 45 2.52 9.13 10.10
CA LEU A 45 3.94 9.19 10.48
C LEU A 45 4.15 10.11 11.69
N ARG A 46 3.49 11.28 11.73
CA ARG A 46 3.54 12.20 12.87
C ARG A 46 3.01 11.56 14.14
N LEU A 47 1.88 10.88 14.07
CA LEU A 47 1.28 10.16 15.22
C LEU A 47 2.19 9.03 15.73
N GLY A 48 3.01 8.46 14.86
CA GLY A 48 4.06 7.51 15.21
C GLY A 48 5.39 8.13 15.65
N GLY A 49 5.46 9.46 15.82
CA GLY A 49 6.67 10.18 16.29
C GLY A 49 7.76 10.33 15.23
N TRP A 50 7.46 10.22 13.94
CA TRP A 50 8.43 10.29 12.84
C TRP A 50 9.58 9.27 12.97
N ALA A 51 9.32 8.11 13.57
CA ALA A 51 10.33 7.08 13.74
C ALA A 51 11.00 6.73 12.40
N THR A 52 12.33 6.68 12.38
CA THR A 52 13.10 6.40 11.16
C THR A 52 12.72 5.05 10.54
N SER A 53 12.41 4.06 11.36
CA SER A 53 11.93 2.74 10.91
C SER A 53 10.60 2.83 10.14
N GLN A 54 9.69 3.71 10.57
CA GLN A 54 8.42 3.94 9.88
C GLN A 54 8.63 4.61 8.52
N ILE A 55 9.44 5.67 8.47
CA ILE A 55 9.77 6.38 7.23
C ILE A 55 10.40 5.41 6.23
N LYS A 56 11.39 4.60 6.65
CA LYS A 56 12.01 3.58 5.81
C LYS A 56 10.99 2.58 5.27
N THR A 57 10.06 2.12 6.11
CA THR A 57 9.03 1.15 5.67
C THR A 57 8.10 1.77 4.63
N VAL A 58 7.63 3.00 4.84
CA VAL A 58 6.76 3.73 3.90
C VAL A 58 7.49 3.96 2.58
N THR A 59 8.76 4.40 2.63
CA THR A 59 9.58 4.59 1.42
C THR A 59 9.78 3.28 0.66
N MET A 60 10.07 2.18 1.35
CA MET A 60 10.22 0.87 0.70
C MET A 60 8.92 0.37 0.08
N ALA A 61 7.79 0.56 0.77
CA ALA A 61 6.49 0.21 0.21
C ALA A 61 6.17 1.02 -1.06
N PHE A 62 6.43 2.33 -1.04
CA PHE A 62 6.30 3.20 -2.21
C PHE A 62 7.18 2.72 -3.38
N LEU A 63 8.46 2.44 -3.14
CA LEU A 63 9.41 2.06 -4.20
C LEU A 63 9.10 0.68 -4.78
N VAL A 64 8.95 -0.34 -3.92
CA VAL A 64 8.78 -1.72 -4.38
C VAL A 64 7.36 -1.94 -4.91
N GLY A 65 6.36 -1.39 -4.22
CA GLY A 65 4.97 -1.46 -4.66
C GLY A 65 4.74 -0.68 -5.95
N GLY A 66 5.26 0.56 -6.02
CA GLY A 66 5.17 1.37 -7.23
C GLY A 66 5.90 0.75 -8.42
N ALA A 67 7.09 0.17 -8.22
CA ALA A 67 7.82 -0.53 -9.27
C ALA A 67 7.03 -1.74 -9.79
N TRP A 68 6.43 -2.52 -8.89
CA TRP A 68 5.61 -3.68 -9.26
C TRP A 68 4.38 -3.26 -10.08
N GLU A 69 3.63 -2.27 -9.59
CA GLU A 69 2.45 -1.75 -10.31
C GLU A 69 2.83 -1.18 -11.68
N GLY A 70 3.99 -0.49 -11.75
CA GLY A 70 4.53 0.00 -13.01
C GLY A 70 4.79 -1.13 -14.01
N ILE A 71 5.33 -2.28 -13.56
CA ILE A 71 5.51 -3.47 -14.41
C ILE A 71 4.16 -3.99 -14.89
N VAL A 72 3.19 -4.18 -14.00
CA VAL A 72 1.87 -4.73 -14.30
C VAL A 72 1.12 -3.87 -15.34
N VAL A 73 1.18 -2.54 -15.17
CA VAL A 73 0.57 -1.57 -16.10
C VAL A 73 1.32 -1.53 -17.43
N HIS A 74 2.67 -1.57 -17.41
CA HIS A 74 3.48 -1.57 -18.63
C HIS A 74 3.23 -2.83 -19.49
N GLN A 75 3.00 -3.97 -18.86
CA GLN A 75 2.61 -5.20 -19.55
C GLN A 75 1.19 -5.18 -20.12
N GLY A 76 0.41 -4.15 -19.77
CA GLY A 76 -0.98 -4.02 -20.21
C GLY A 76 -1.95 -4.99 -19.56
N TRP A 77 -1.58 -5.62 -18.42
CA TRP A 77 -2.47 -6.56 -17.72
C TRP A 77 -3.57 -5.86 -16.93
N LEU A 78 -3.26 -4.68 -16.41
CA LEU A 78 -4.20 -3.79 -15.69
C LEU A 78 -4.07 -2.37 -16.21
N HIS A 79 -5.18 -1.64 -16.20
CA HIS A 79 -5.22 -0.22 -16.46
C HIS A 79 -5.93 0.51 -15.33
N TYR A 80 -5.27 1.50 -14.73
CA TYR A 80 -5.83 2.33 -13.66
C TYR A 80 -6.47 3.59 -14.20
N GLN A 81 -7.65 3.96 -13.67
CA GLN A 81 -8.29 5.23 -13.98
C GLN A 81 -7.55 6.42 -13.35
N GLY A 82 -7.78 7.61 -13.89
CA GLY A 82 -7.10 8.83 -13.42
C GLY A 82 -5.65 8.98 -13.89
N THR A 83 -5.26 8.25 -14.94
CA THR A 83 -3.94 8.35 -15.58
C THR A 83 -4.02 9.21 -16.86
N THR A 84 -2.87 9.78 -17.26
CA THR A 84 -2.74 10.57 -18.49
C THR A 84 -2.40 9.73 -19.74
N GLY A 85 -2.22 8.41 -19.57
CA GLY A 85 -1.88 7.50 -20.67
C GLY A 85 -2.14 6.05 -20.31
N TYR A 86 -2.35 5.21 -21.33
CA TYR A 86 -2.74 3.81 -21.17
C TYR A 86 -1.73 2.96 -20.36
N HIS A 87 -0.44 3.26 -20.48
CA HIS A 87 0.64 2.58 -19.73
C HIS A 87 1.18 3.43 -18.56
N ALA A 88 0.43 4.47 -18.15
CA ALA A 88 0.86 5.34 -17.07
C ALA A 88 0.42 4.79 -15.70
N LEU A 89 1.34 4.78 -14.76
CA LEU A 89 1.04 4.43 -13.38
C LEU A 89 0.23 5.56 -12.71
N ALA A 90 -0.86 5.19 -12.06
CA ALA A 90 -1.70 6.14 -11.35
C ALA A 90 -1.03 6.66 -10.06
N TRP A 91 -0.97 7.98 -9.88
CA TRP A 91 -0.42 8.60 -8.67
C TRP A 91 -1.10 8.10 -7.39
N TRP A 92 -2.41 7.91 -7.43
CA TRP A 92 -3.17 7.43 -6.29
C TRP A 92 -2.74 6.00 -5.85
N MET A 93 -2.25 5.19 -6.78
CA MET A 93 -1.73 3.87 -6.47
C MET A 93 -0.40 3.93 -5.71
N LEU A 94 0.43 4.94 -5.99
CA LEU A 94 1.65 5.20 -5.22
C LEU A 94 1.34 5.60 -3.77
N ILE A 95 0.32 6.46 -3.58
CA ILE A 95 -0.14 6.85 -2.24
C ILE A 95 -0.75 5.65 -1.50
N PHE A 96 -1.47 4.79 -2.21
CA PHE A 96 -1.97 3.52 -1.65
C PHE A 96 -0.82 2.68 -1.07
N TRP A 97 0.29 2.51 -1.80
CA TRP A 97 1.45 1.77 -1.30
C TRP A 97 2.12 2.45 -0.10
N MET A 98 2.19 3.78 -0.08
CA MET A 98 2.65 4.50 1.11
C MET A 98 1.75 4.22 2.32
N ALA A 99 0.44 4.19 2.13
CA ALA A 99 -0.52 3.87 3.18
C ALA A 99 -0.37 2.43 3.70
N ILE A 100 -0.11 1.45 2.81
CA ILE A 100 0.24 0.07 3.20
C ILE A 100 1.51 0.06 4.07
N GLY A 101 2.57 0.78 3.65
CA GLY A 101 3.80 0.90 4.44
C GLY A 101 3.58 1.48 5.83
N ALA A 102 2.74 2.50 5.94
CA ALA A 102 2.37 3.10 7.22
C ALA A 102 1.54 2.11 8.08
N LEU A 103 0.62 1.35 7.46
CA LEU A 103 -0.21 0.36 8.12
C LEU A 103 0.62 -0.80 8.72
N MET A 104 1.76 -1.17 8.08
CA MET A 104 2.70 -2.19 8.60
C MET A 104 3.28 -1.82 9.98
N ASN A 105 3.35 -0.54 10.30
CA ASN A 105 3.80 -0.06 11.62
C ASN A 105 2.65 0.15 12.62
N GLY A 106 1.41 0.13 12.14
CA GLY A 106 0.19 0.31 12.92
C GLY A 106 -0.61 -0.99 13.04
N ALA A 107 -1.73 -1.05 12.35
CA ALA A 107 -2.69 -2.16 12.44
C ALA A 107 -2.11 -3.52 11.99
N LEU A 108 -1.22 -3.52 11.00
CA LEU A 108 -0.54 -4.75 10.53
C LEU A 108 0.78 -5.03 11.28
N SER A 109 1.05 -4.36 12.41
CA SER A 109 2.27 -4.59 13.19
C SER A 109 2.43 -6.03 13.68
N GLY A 110 1.34 -6.78 13.84
CA GLY A 110 1.35 -8.20 14.14
C GLY A 110 1.93 -9.11 13.05
N LEU A 111 2.13 -8.56 11.83
CA LEU A 111 2.79 -9.27 10.73
C LEU A 111 4.32 -9.14 10.76
N LYS A 112 4.87 -8.23 11.58
CA LYS A 112 6.32 -8.04 11.71
C LYS A 112 6.99 -9.35 12.11
N GLY A 113 7.96 -9.79 11.31
CA GLY A 113 8.65 -11.06 11.54
C GLY A 113 7.87 -12.32 11.16
N HIS A 114 6.68 -12.19 10.58
CA HIS A 114 5.86 -13.32 10.12
C HIS A 114 5.67 -13.29 8.59
N PRO A 115 6.74 -13.52 7.79
CA PRO A 115 6.69 -13.35 6.34
C PRO A 115 5.68 -14.29 5.67
N PHE A 116 5.46 -15.48 6.20
CA PHE A 116 4.50 -16.42 5.65
C PHE A 116 3.04 -15.93 5.78
N ARG A 117 2.68 -15.37 6.96
CA ARG A 117 1.35 -14.76 7.17
C ARG A 117 1.14 -13.56 6.25
N SER A 118 2.18 -12.76 6.08
CA SER A 118 2.16 -11.59 5.18
C SER A 118 2.03 -12.01 3.72
N LEU A 119 2.72 -13.08 3.31
CA LEU A 119 2.60 -13.68 1.98
C LEU A 119 1.16 -14.10 1.69
N LEU A 120 0.54 -14.85 2.61
CA LEU A 120 -0.87 -15.27 2.47
C LEU A 120 -1.82 -14.08 2.40
N LEU A 121 -1.61 -13.07 3.27
CA LEU A 121 -2.44 -11.86 3.23
C LEU A 121 -2.31 -11.14 1.88
N GLY A 122 -1.08 -10.92 1.41
CA GLY A 122 -0.82 -10.25 0.12
C GLY A 122 -1.40 -11.02 -1.07
N SER A 123 -1.26 -12.37 -1.08
CA SER A 123 -1.79 -13.20 -2.17
C SER A 123 -3.31 -13.15 -2.29
N CYS A 124 -4.03 -12.95 -1.19
CA CYS A 124 -5.47 -12.77 -1.20
C CYS A 124 -5.87 -11.31 -1.48
N PHE A 125 -5.17 -10.36 -0.84
CA PHE A 125 -5.55 -8.95 -0.88
C PHE A 125 -5.34 -8.33 -2.27
N GLY A 126 -4.28 -8.71 -2.99
CA GLY A 126 -4.00 -8.20 -4.35
C GLY A 126 -5.13 -8.48 -5.34
N PRO A 127 -5.51 -9.75 -5.58
CA PRO A 127 -6.62 -10.09 -6.47
C PRO A 127 -7.95 -9.49 -6.02
N LEU A 128 -8.25 -9.51 -4.71
CA LEU A 128 -9.46 -8.90 -4.17
C LEU A 128 -9.52 -7.40 -4.46
N PHE A 129 -8.39 -6.69 -4.28
CA PHE A 129 -8.29 -5.28 -4.62
C PHE A 129 -8.56 -5.04 -6.11
N ALA A 130 -7.97 -5.85 -6.99
CA ALA A 130 -8.18 -5.73 -8.43
C ALA A 130 -9.65 -5.97 -8.82
N MET A 131 -10.28 -7.03 -8.31
CA MET A 131 -11.68 -7.34 -8.59
C MET A 131 -12.65 -6.28 -8.06
N VAL A 132 -12.44 -5.80 -6.83
CA VAL A 132 -13.24 -4.72 -6.24
C VAL A 132 -13.05 -3.43 -7.03
N GLY A 133 -11.79 -3.09 -7.38
CA GLY A 133 -11.47 -1.91 -8.15
C GLY A 133 -12.08 -1.91 -9.55
N GLU A 134 -12.12 -3.07 -10.21
CA GLU A 134 -12.80 -3.23 -11.50
C GLU A 134 -14.31 -3.04 -11.37
N ASN A 135 -14.93 -3.69 -10.39
CA ASN A 135 -16.36 -3.52 -10.12
C ASN A 135 -16.75 -2.07 -9.78
N MET A 136 -15.85 -1.32 -9.16
CA MET A 136 -16.03 0.09 -8.87
C MET A 136 -15.70 0.99 -10.08
N GLY A 137 -15.04 0.49 -11.11
CA GLY A 137 -14.61 1.27 -12.28
C GLY A 137 -13.37 2.13 -12.05
N VAL A 138 -12.55 1.88 -11.01
CA VAL A 138 -11.28 2.59 -10.76
C VAL A 138 -10.09 1.94 -11.47
N LEU A 139 -10.26 0.72 -11.94
CA LEU A 139 -9.30 0.01 -12.80
C LEU A 139 -10.04 -0.90 -13.78
N THR A 140 -9.33 -1.38 -14.79
CA THR A 140 -9.80 -2.37 -15.75
C THR A 140 -8.80 -3.51 -15.80
N ILE A 141 -9.28 -4.75 -15.67
CA ILE A 141 -8.47 -5.96 -15.85
C ILE A 141 -8.49 -6.32 -17.33
N THR A 142 -7.40 -6.02 -18.02
CA THR A 142 -7.29 -6.24 -19.47
C THR A 142 -7.00 -7.71 -19.78
N ASP A 143 -6.18 -8.36 -18.95
CA ASP A 143 -5.89 -9.79 -19.00
C ASP A 143 -6.18 -10.40 -17.62
N ALA A 144 -7.30 -11.10 -17.50
CA ALA A 144 -7.74 -11.64 -16.22
C ALA A 144 -6.75 -12.67 -15.65
N THR A 145 -6.13 -13.49 -16.50
CA THR A 145 -5.21 -14.54 -16.05
C THR A 145 -3.92 -13.91 -15.52
N HIS A 146 -3.21 -13.14 -16.36
CA HIS A 146 -1.95 -12.55 -15.96
C HIS A 146 -2.14 -11.42 -14.93
N GLY A 147 -3.20 -10.63 -15.05
CA GLY A 147 -3.52 -9.56 -14.12
C GLY A 147 -3.74 -10.08 -12.69
N LEU A 148 -4.66 -11.02 -12.49
CA LEU A 148 -4.95 -11.56 -11.16
C LEU A 148 -3.79 -12.37 -10.59
N GLN A 149 -3.08 -13.16 -11.42
CA GLN A 149 -1.89 -13.89 -10.99
C GLN A 149 -0.77 -12.93 -10.55
N SER A 150 -0.51 -11.88 -11.32
CA SER A 150 0.50 -10.87 -10.98
C SER A 150 0.15 -10.15 -9.68
N MET A 151 -1.12 -9.79 -9.47
CA MET A 151 -1.58 -9.20 -8.23
C MET A 151 -1.40 -10.16 -7.05
N ALA A 152 -1.75 -11.43 -7.20
CA ALA A 152 -1.56 -12.44 -6.15
C ALA A 152 -0.07 -12.61 -5.80
N MET A 153 0.78 -12.86 -6.81
CA MET A 153 2.19 -13.18 -6.60
C MET A 153 2.99 -11.94 -6.14
N GLY A 154 2.84 -10.82 -6.82
CA GLY A 154 3.59 -9.62 -6.53
C GLY A 154 3.24 -9.05 -5.14
N TRP A 155 1.96 -8.96 -4.82
CA TRP A 155 1.54 -8.48 -3.50
C TRP A 155 1.94 -9.44 -2.39
N ALA A 156 1.91 -10.76 -2.62
CA ALA A 156 2.42 -11.75 -1.68
C ALA A 156 3.90 -11.49 -1.34
N ILE A 157 4.74 -11.34 -2.37
CA ILE A 157 6.17 -11.09 -2.21
C ILE A 157 6.43 -9.74 -1.52
N ILE A 158 5.73 -8.69 -1.93
CA ILE A 158 5.90 -7.34 -1.36
C ILE A 158 5.49 -7.32 0.11
N PHE A 159 4.34 -7.90 0.47
CA PHE A 159 3.90 -7.97 1.87
C PHE A 159 4.88 -8.76 2.75
N ALA A 160 5.39 -9.90 2.26
CA ALA A 160 6.40 -10.69 2.97
C ALA A 160 7.72 -9.92 3.15
N LEU A 161 8.15 -9.20 2.10
CA LEU A 161 9.33 -8.34 2.15
C LEU A 161 9.16 -7.20 3.16
N LEU A 162 8.04 -6.48 3.09
CA LEU A 162 7.73 -5.38 4.02
C LEU A 162 7.68 -5.86 5.47
N ALA A 163 7.07 -7.02 5.76
CA ALA A 163 7.03 -7.58 7.11
C ALA A 163 8.43 -7.87 7.65
N LYS A 164 9.33 -8.41 6.83
CA LYS A 164 10.73 -8.67 7.18
C LYS A 164 11.52 -7.38 7.39
N LEU A 165 11.40 -6.42 6.46
CA LEU A 165 12.11 -5.15 6.53
C LEU A 165 11.65 -4.29 7.70
N THR A 166 10.35 -4.25 7.98
CA THR A 166 9.79 -3.48 9.10
C THR A 166 10.34 -3.98 10.44
N LEU A 167 10.47 -5.30 10.62
CA LEU A 167 11.11 -5.85 11.81
C LEU A 167 12.57 -5.43 11.90
N ARG A 168 13.33 -5.58 10.81
CA ARG A 168 14.76 -5.23 10.75
C ARG A 168 14.99 -3.74 11.07
N TYR A 169 14.19 -2.85 10.50
CA TYR A 169 14.31 -1.41 10.74
C TYR A 169 14.00 -1.05 12.20
N ALA A 170 12.97 -1.65 12.80
CA ALA A 170 12.65 -1.43 14.21
C ALA A 170 13.77 -1.91 15.14
N SER A 171 14.37 -3.08 14.85
CA SER A 171 15.49 -3.60 15.63
C SER A 171 16.75 -2.74 15.52
N SER A 172 17.07 -2.24 14.32
CA SER A 172 18.21 -1.36 14.08
C SER A 172 18.04 -0.01 14.78
N GLU A 173 16.81 0.55 14.79
CA GLU A 173 16.52 1.80 15.49
C GLU A 173 16.65 1.64 17.00
N ALA A 174 16.14 0.55 17.59
CA ALA A 174 16.29 0.27 19.01
C ALA A 174 17.76 0.12 19.46
N ALA A 175 18.60 -0.47 18.61
CA ALA A 175 20.03 -0.63 18.89
C ALA A 175 20.82 0.70 18.85
N SER A 176 20.33 1.72 18.18
CA SER A 176 20.99 3.04 18.09
C SER A 176 20.78 3.92 19.32
N TYR A 177 19.90 3.54 20.24
CA TYR A 177 19.61 4.24 21.50
C TYR A 177 20.27 3.59 22.73
N GLN A 178 21.03 2.51 22.56
CA GLN A 178 21.80 1.83 23.59
C GLN A 178 23.28 2.25 23.54
#